data_64fbc9b56a2f51f2ad916f9b7b77a620
#
_entry.id   64fbc9b56a2f51f2ad916f9b7b77a620
#
_cell.length_a   1.000
_cell.length_b   1.000
_cell.length_c   1.000
_cell.angle_alpha   90.00
_cell.angle_beta   90.00
_cell.angle_gamma   90.00
#
_symmetry.space_group_name_H-M   'P 1'
#
loop_
_entity.id
_entity.type
_entity.pdbx_description
1 polymer ?
#
loop_
_entity_poly.entity_id
_entity_poly.type
_entity_poly.pdbx_seq_one_letter_code
_entity_poly.pdbx_strand_id
1 'polypeptide(L)'
;MLKKKIHELFIGSNNKGKVREIKELLPKRIKIYSTNTYKIRAPIENGKSFIKNSLIKARYYSKKTGKICIADDSGLEIDILNKAPGIYSARWGGKKNNFNLAIKKIFKKLNKVDKNWKIKKIKARFICALTIYGPKIKTIQATGKVEGKISNCKKGLNGFGYDPIFIPNGKKITFGQMNPYQKYNIDHRAKAFKNIKKFL
;
A
#
# COMPACT_ATOMS: atom_id res chain seq x y z
N MET A 1 30.35 12.62 -6.00
CA MET A 1 29.09 13.39 -6.10
C MET A 1 28.39 13.37 -4.74
N LEU A 2 28.32 14.51 -4.04
CA LEU A 2 27.57 14.67 -2.80
C LEU A 2 26.10 14.30 -3.06
N LYS A 3 25.57 13.28 -2.35
CA LYS A 3 24.16 12.92 -2.40
C LYS A 3 23.35 14.10 -1.87
N LYS A 4 22.68 14.82 -2.75
CA LYS A 4 21.81 15.94 -2.37
C LYS A 4 20.75 15.41 -1.42
N LYS A 5 20.79 15.80 -0.13
CA LYS A 5 19.79 15.42 0.87
C LYS A 5 18.43 15.96 0.45
N ILE A 6 17.41 15.12 0.49
CA ILE A 6 16.03 15.53 0.23
C ILE A 6 15.50 16.23 1.48
N HIS A 7 15.17 17.53 1.36
CA HIS A 7 14.64 18.35 2.45
C HIS A 7 13.12 18.51 2.39
N GLU A 8 12.53 18.36 1.22
CA GLU A 8 11.08 18.42 1.03
C GLU A 8 10.60 17.32 0.10
N LEU A 9 9.39 16.82 0.33
CA LEU A 9 8.84 15.68 -0.39
C LEU A 9 7.33 15.77 -0.49
N PHE A 10 6.80 15.46 -1.67
CA PHE A 10 5.37 15.35 -1.92
C PHE A 10 4.91 13.89 -1.82
N ILE A 11 3.89 13.60 -1.02
CA ILE A 11 3.28 12.27 -0.96
C ILE A 11 2.17 12.17 -2.02
N GLY A 12 2.42 11.39 -3.07
CA GLY A 12 1.53 11.19 -4.22
C GLY A 12 0.46 10.14 -3.96
N SER A 13 -0.47 10.43 -3.05
CA SER A 13 -1.59 9.53 -2.75
C SER A 13 -2.80 10.31 -2.22
N ASN A 14 -4.00 9.97 -2.71
CA ASN A 14 -5.28 10.48 -2.18
C ASN A 14 -5.88 9.56 -1.10
N ASN A 15 -5.24 8.43 -0.80
CA ASN A 15 -5.65 7.53 0.27
C ASN A 15 -5.09 8.00 1.61
N LYS A 16 -5.95 8.49 2.51
CA LYS A 16 -5.56 9.02 3.83
C LYS A 16 -4.75 8.01 4.67
N GLY A 17 -5.10 6.72 4.60
CA GLY A 17 -4.36 5.67 5.31
C GLY A 17 -2.93 5.53 4.81
N LYS A 18 -2.73 5.48 3.49
CA LYS A 18 -1.40 5.41 2.87
C LYS A 18 -0.56 6.67 3.18
N VAL A 19 -1.19 7.85 3.09
CA VAL A 19 -0.51 9.11 3.44
C VAL A 19 -0.03 9.10 4.88
N ARG A 20 -0.87 8.66 5.83
CA ARG A 20 -0.52 8.54 7.24
C ARG A 20 0.66 7.59 7.44
N GLU A 21 0.60 6.37 6.90
CA GLU A 21 1.69 5.39 7.04
C GLU A 21 3.01 5.86 6.41
N ILE A 22 2.96 6.52 5.24
CA ILE A 22 4.17 7.07 4.63
C ILE A 22 4.77 8.19 5.49
N LYS A 23 3.93 9.06 6.08
CA LYS A 23 4.38 10.13 6.97
C LYS A 23 5.12 9.57 8.20
N GLU A 24 4.59 8.52 8.82
CA GLU A 24 5.22 7.88 9.99
C GLU A 24 6.59 7.25 9.66
N LEU A 25 6.78 6.79 8.44
CA LEU A 25 8.04 6.19 7.99
C LEU A 25 9.11 7.24 7.63
N LEU A 26 8.70 8.44 7.20
CA LEU A 26 9.61 9.48 6.73
C LEU A 26 10.39 10.12 7.89
N PRO A 27 11.68 10.49 7.69
CA PRO A 27 12.44 11.25 8.68
C PRO A 27 11.75 12.58 9.02
N LYS A 28 11.66 12.92 10.31
CA LYS A 28 11.01 14.17 10.80
C LYS A 28 11.58 15.45 10.19
N ARG A 29 12.85 15.46 9.74
CA ARG A 29 13.51 16.58 9.10
C ARG A 29 13.01 16.93 7.71
N ILE A 30 12.21 16.03 7.08
CA ILE A 30 11.70 16.23 5.71
C ILE A 30 10.38 16.99 5.79
N LYS A 31 10.30 18.14 5.12
CA LYS A 31 9.05 18.89 4.95
C LYS A 31 8.12 18.13 3.99
N ILE A 32 6.90 17.82 4.45
CA ILE A 32 5.99 16.95 3.73
C ILE A 32 4.83 17.77 3.15
N TYR A 33 4.57 17.57 1.86
CA TYR A 33 3.37 18.03 1.15
C TYR A 33 2.53 16.83 0.74
N SER A 34 1.24 17.04 0.51
CA SER A 34 0.33 15.97 0.08
C SER A 34 -0.75 16.50 -0.85
N THR A 35 -1.51 15.59 -1.44
CA THR A 35 -2.62 15.90 -2.35
C THR A 35 -3.71 16.76 -1.70
N ASN A 36 -3.89 16.67 -0.38
CA ASN A 36 -4.87 17.51 0.34
C ASN A 36 -4.54 19.00 0.22
N THR A 37 -3.25 19.36 0.29
CA THR A 37 -2.79 20.76 0.17
C THR A 37 -3.00 21.30 -1.25
N TYR A 38 -2.83 20.46 -2.27
CA TYR A 38 -2.80 20.88 -3.68
C TYR A 38 -4.07 20.56 -4.47
N LYS A 39 -5.05 19.86 -3.88
CA LYS A 39 -6.31 19.43 -4.52
C LYS A 39 -6.12 18.75 -5.89
N ILE A 40 -5.04 17.99 -6.04
CA ILE A 40 -4.70 17.31 -7.30
C ILE A 40 -5.46 15.98 -7.40
N ARG A 41 -6.15 15.77 -8.51
CA ARG A 41 -6.80 14.48 -8.81
C ARG A 41 -5.76 13.38 -8.99
N ALA A 42 -6.14 12.14 -8.66
CA ALA A 42 -5.28 10.98 -8.91
C ALA A 42 -5.17 10.70 -10.41
N PRO A 43 -3.98 10.29 -10.90
CA PRO A 43 -3.83 9.82 -12.26
C PRO A 43 -4.53 8.47 -12.48
N ILE A 44 -4.79 8.13 -13.74
CA ILE A 44 -5.24 6.80 -14.11
C ILE A 44 -4.09 5.81 -13.94
N GLU A 45 -4.32 4.77 -13.14
CA GLU A 45 -3.37 3.68 -12.88
C GLU A 45 -3.61 2.55 -13.90
N ASN A 46 -2.97 2.62 -15.05
CA ASN A 46 -3.06 1.63 -16.15
C ASN A 46 -1.84 0.70 -16.27
N GLY A 47 -0.94 0.77 -15.31
CA GLY A 47 0.23 -0.12 -15.25
C GLY A 47 -0.17 -1.57 -14.93
N LYS A 48 0.58 -2.52 -15.51
CA LYS A 48 0.36 -3.96 -15.32
C LYS A 48 1.03 -4.53 -14.06
N SER A 49 1.58 -3.68 -13.19
CA SER A 49 2.21 -4.09 -11.92
C SER A 49 2.19 -2.96 -10.92
N PHE A 50 2.33 -3.29 -9.62
CA PHE A 50 2.44 -2.32 -8.53
C PHE A 50 3.59 -1.31 -8.78
N ILE A 51 4.74 -1.79 -9.25
CA ILE A 51 5.91 -0.92 -9.50
C ILE A 51 5.64 0.06 -10.65
N LYS A 52 4.94 -0.35 -11.70
CA LYS A 52 4.55 0.54 -12.80
C LYS A 52 3.53 1.58 -12.35
N ASN A 53 2.52 1.18 -11.57
CA ASN A 53 1.52 2.10 -11.05
C ASN A 53 2.11 3.11 -10.06
N SER A 54 3.02 2.69 -9.17
CA SER A 54 3.70 3.64 -8.26
C SER A 54 4.52 4.66 -9.05
N LEU A 55 5.19 4.26 -10.15
CA LEU A 55 5.94 5.15 -11.03
C LEU A 55 5.02 6.15 -11.76
N ILE A 56 3.90 5.67 -12.32
CA ILE A 56 2.90 6.55 -12.97
C ILE A 56 2.47 7.65 -11.99
N LYS A 57 2.13 7.28 -10.75
CA LYS A 57 1.72 8.24 -9.71
C LYS A 57 2.85 9.21 -9.36
N ALA A 58 4.05 8.71 -9.09
CA ALA A 58 5.18 9.55 -8.69
C ALA A 58 5.53 10.57 -9.78
N ARG A 59 5.59 10.14 -11.04
CA ARG A 59 5.81 11.03 -12.20
C ARG A 59 4.72 12.08 -12.36
N TYR A 60 3.47 11.66 -12.26
CA TYR A 60 2.33 12.56 -12.42
C TYR A 60 2.33 13.68 -11.38
N TYR A 61 2.43 13.32 -10.11
CA TYR A 61 2.42 14.30 -9.04
C TYR A 61 3.67 15.17 -9.02
N SER A 62 4.84 14.62 -9.33
CA SER A 62 6.07 15.39 -9.45
C SER A 62 5.97 16.45 -10.56
N LYS A 63 5.46 16.07 -11.75
CA LYS A 63 5.22 17.03 -12.86
C LYS A 63 4.23 18.12 -12.48
N LYS A 64 3.15 17.78 -11.73
CA LYS A 64 2.13 18.77 -11.32
C LYS A 64 2.59 19.73 -10.22
N THR A 65 3.55 19.33 -9.40
CA THR A 65 3.98 20.10 -8.21
C THR A 65 5.38 20.71 -8.33
N GLY A 66 6.17 20.27 -9.31
CA GLY A 66 7.59 20.61 -9.41
C GLY A 66 8.46 19.97 -8.32
N LYS A 67 7.89 19.13 -7.42
CA LYS A 67 8.56 18.57 -6.25
C LYS A 67 9.01 17.14 -6.45
N ILE A 68 10.00 16.72 -5.66
CA ILE A 68 10.30 15.30 -5.50
C ILE A 68 9.09 14.63 -4.87
N CYS A 69 8.58 13.56 -5.50
CA CYS A 69 7.39 12.84 -5.07
C CYS A 69 7.73 11.42 -4.65
N ILE A 70 7.19 10.99 -3.51
CA ILE A 70 7.07 9.58 -3.14
C ILE A 70 5.63 9.13 -3.38
N ALA A 71 5.45 8.07 -4.16
CA ALA A 71 4.14 7.45 -4.36
C ALA A 71 4.21 5.94 -4.14
N ASP A 72 3.11 5.38 -3.66
CA ASP A 72 2.96 3.94 -3.51
C ASP A 72 1.85 3.38 -4.41
N ASP A 73 2.04 2.14 -4.82
CA ASP A 73 0.93 1.27 -5.20
C ASP A 73 1.02 -0.02 -4.39
N SER A 74 -0.10 -0.45 -3.85
CA SER A 74 -0.12 -1.59 -2.93
C SER A 74 -1.45 -2.31 -2.97
N GLY A 75 -1.41 -3.60 -2.65
CA GLY A 75 -2.59 -4.42 -2.65
C GLY A 75 -2.41 -5.77 -1.98
N LEU A 76 -3.52 -6.49 -1.90
CA LEU A 76 -3.61 -7.84 -1.37
C LEU A 76 -3.62 -8.83 -2.54
N GLU A 77 -2.76 -9.84 -2.47
CA GLU A 77 -2.78 -11.00 -3.35
C GLU A 77 -3.21 -12.24 -2.58
N ILE A 78 -4.11 -13.04 -3.14
CA ILE A 78 -4.60 -14.28 -2.55
C ILE A 78 -4.35 -15.41 -3.53
N ASP A 79 -3.57 -16.42 -3.13
CA ASP A 79 -3.06 -17.45 -4.05
C ASP A 79 -4.17 -18.24 -4.72
N ILE A 80 -5.14 -18.75 -3.97
CA ILE A 80 -6.27 -19.52 -4.50
C ILE A 80 -7.20 -18.72 -5.43
N LEU A 81 -7.08 -17.39 -5.41
CA LEU A 81 -7.78 -16.48 -6.32
C LEU A 81 -6.89 -15.97 -7.46
N ASN A 82 -5.84 -16.71 -7.84
CA ASN A 82 -4.87 -16.32 -8.87
C ASN A 82 -4.30 -14.93 -8.64
N LYS A 83 -3.87 -14.65 -7.41
CA LYS A 83 -3.35 -13.34 -6.93
C LYS A 83 -4.34 -12.18 -6.99
N ALA A 84 -5.63 -12.45 -7.26
CA ALA A 84 -6.64 -11.41 -7.14
C ALA A 84 -6.85 -11.03 -5.65
N PRO A 85 -7.20 -9.77 -5.33
CA PRO A 85 -7.43 -8.62 -6.21
C PRO A 85 -6.18 -7.96 -6.81
N GLY A 86 -4.97 -8.16 -6.25
CA GLY A 86 -3.70 -7.65 -6.78
C GLY A 86 -3.72 -6.12 -6.98
N ILE A 87 -3.28 -5.66 -8.14
CA ILE A 87 -3.28 -4.23 -8.52
C ILE A 87 -4.67 -3.59 -8.56
N TYR A 88 -5.73 -4.40 -8.53
CA TYR A 88 -7.12 -3.93 -8.49
C TYR A 88 -7.70 -3.85 -7.08
N SER A 89 -6.85 -3.95 -6.04
CA SER A 89 -7.28 -4.01 -4.63
C SER A 89 -8.25 -2.89 -4.24
N ALA A 90 -7.95 -1.65 -4.55
CA ALA A 90 -8.86 -0.53 -4.27
C ALA A 90 -10.13 -0.57 -5.12
N ARG A 91 -10.02 -0.98 -6.39
CA ARG A 91 -11.13 -1.00 -7.36
C ARG A 91 -12.21 -2.03 -7.01
N TRP A 92 -11.87 -3.08 -6.24
CA TRP A 92 -12.87 -4.04 -5.76
C TRP A 92 -13.88 -3.42 -4.79
N GLY A 93 -13.56 -2.29 -4.18
CA GLY A 93 -14.45 -1.48 -3.34
C GLY A 93 -15.35 -0.50 -4.13
N GLY A 94 -15.30 -0.54 -5.47
CA GLY A 94 -16.08 0.35 -6.34
C GLY A 94 -15.59 1.80 -6.32
N LYS A 95 -16.38 2.70 -6.90
CA LYS A 95 -16.02 4.13 -7.08
C LYS A 95 -15.67 4.86 -5.77
N LYS A 96 -16.27 4.45 -4.64
CA LYS A 96 -16.03 5.05 -3.31
C LYS A 96 -14.95 4.34 -2.50
N ASN A 97 -14.19 3.39 -3.10
CA ASN A 97 -13.20 2.56 -2.42
C ASN A 97 -13.72 1.94 -1.09
N ASN A 98 -14.95 1.41 -1.12
CA ASN A 98 -15.58 0.80 0.05
C ASN A 98 -14.98 -0.58 0.32
N PHE A 99 -14.03 -0.66 1.24
CA PHE A 99 -13.36 -1.91 1.58
C PHE A 99 -14.27 -2.95 2.25
N ASN A 100 -15.40 -2.56 2.83
CA ASN A 100 -16.39 -3.56 3.29
C ASN A 100 -16.96 -4.35 2.11
N LEU A 101 -17.27 -3.67 0.99
CA LEU A 101 -17.72 -4.34 -0.24
C LEU A 101 -16.59 -5.20 -0.85
N ALA A 102 -15.36 -4.70 -0.85
CA ALA A 102 -14.21 -5.44 -1.35
C ALA A 102 -13.96 -6.73 -0.55
N ILE A 103 -14.05 -6.67 0.78
CA ILE A 103 -13.92 -7.84 1.67
C ILE A 103 -15.07 -8.84 1.45
N LYS A 104 -16.33 -8.36 1.36
CA LYS A 104 -17.47 -9.22 1.02
C LYS A 104 -17.24 -9.94 -0.32
N LYS A 105 -16.70 -9.25 -1.32
CA LYS A 105 -16.37 -9.85 -2.63
C LYS A 105 -15.29 -10.92 -2.53
N ILE A 106 -14.24 -10.70 -1.69
CA ILE A 106 -13.23 -11.74 -1.42
C ILE A 106 -13.88 -12.97 -0.84
N PHE A 107 -14.65 -12.85 0.25
CA PHE A 107 -15.28 -13.99 0.90
C PHE A 107 -16.25 -14.74 -0.03
N LYS A 108 -17.02 -14.00 -0.85
CA LYS A 108 -17.89 -14.62 -1.89
C LYS A 108 -17.08 -15.43 -2.89
N LYS A 109 -15.93 -14.90 -3.36
CA LYS A 109 -15.06 -15.61 -4.32
C LYS A 109 -14.38 -16.82 -3.67
N LEU A 110 -13.89 -16.69 -2.44
CA LEU A 110 -13.32 -17.83 -1.71
C LEU A 110 -14.35 -18.96 -1.54
N ASN A 111 -15.58 -18.62 -1.17
CA ASN A 111 -16.66 -19.60 -1.00
C ASN A 111 -17.08 -20.27 -2.33
N LYS A 112 -16.88 -19.60 -3.48
CA LYS A 112 -17.10 -20.23 -4.80
C LYS A 112 -16.00 -21.21 -5.18
N VAL A 113 -14.76 -20.92 -4.79
CA VAL A 113 -13.61 -21.79 -5.11
C VAL A 113 -13.54 -22.98 -4.15
N ASP A 114 -13.82 -22.75 -2.88
CA ASP A 114 -13.78 -23.79 -1.84
C ASP A 114 -14.78 -23.44 -0.73
N LYS A 115 -15.86 -24.22 -0.61
CA LYS A 115 -16.88 -24.02 0.44
C LYS A 115 -16.30 -24.13 1.86
N ASN A 116 -15.22 -24.91 2.01
CA ASN A 116 -14.54 -25.15 3.29
C ASN A 116 -13.36 -24.19 3.56
N TRP A 117 -13.22 -23.11 2.78
CA TRP A 117 -12.07 -22.18 2.90
C TRP A 117 -11.87 -21.61 4.31
N LYS A 118 -12.95 -21.47 5.10
CA LYS A 118 -12.91 -20.86 6.45
C LYS A 118 -12.09 -21.67 7.46
N ILE A 119 -12.00 -22.99 7.26
CA ILE A 119 -11.21 -23.88 8.12
C ILE A 119 -9.82 -24.16 7.54
N LYS A 120 -9.51 -23.67 6.35
CA LYS A 120 -8.24 -23.84 5.66
C LYS A 120 -7.33 -22.61 5.83
N LYS A 121 -6.02 -22.85 5.68
CA LYS A 121 -5.03 -21.77 5.63
C LYS A 121 -4.98 -21.20 4.21
N ILE A 122 -5.74 -20.14 3.96
CA ILE A 122 -5.73 -19.44 2.67
C ILE A 122 -4.53 -18.50 2.60
N LYS A 123 -3.49 -18.90 1.86
CA LYS A 123 -2.27 -18.10 1.68
C LYS A 123 -2.57 -16.79 0.95
N ALA A 124 -2.01 -15.72 1.47
CA ALA A 124 -2.15 -14.38 0.93
C ALA A 124 -0.91 -13.54 1.25
N ARG A 125 -0.74 -12.43 0.55
CA ARG A 125 0.31 -11.45 0.85
C ARG A 125 -0.15 -10.03 0.58
N PHE A 126 0.36 -9.10 1.36
CA PHE A 126 0.37 -7.70 0.99
C PHE A 126 1.64 -7.35 0.24
N ILE A 127 1.50 -6.57 -0.82
CA ILE A 127 2.60 -6.01 -1.59
C ILE A 127 2.49 -4.49 -1.57
N CYS A 128 3.63 -3.81 -1.43
CA CYS A 128 3.78 -2.38 -1.65
C CYS A 128 4.94 -2.13 -2.59
N ALA A 129 4.74 -1.33 -3.61
CA ALA A 129 5.78 -0.73 -4.42
C ALA A 129 5.85 0.77 -4.12
N LEU A 130 7.02 1.26 -3.74
CA LEU A 130 7.31 2.67 -3.54
C LEU A 130 8.17 3.19 -4.69
N THR A 131 7.85 4.37 -5.19
CA THR A 131 8.68 5.10 -6.16
C THR A 131 8.94 6.51 -5.67
N ILE A 132 10.22 6.91 -5.65
CA ILE A 132 10.63 8.31 -5.52
C ILE A 132 11.04 8.80 -6.90
N TYR A 133 10.43 9.91 -7.33
CA TYR A 133 10.67 10.53 -8.62
C TYR A 133 10.65 12.05 -8.49
N GLY A 134 11.52 12.74 -9.21
CA GLY A 134 11.51 14.20 -9.21
C GLY A 134 12.62 14.84 -10.02
N PRO A 135 12.65 16.19 -10.06
CA PRO A 135 13.68 16.92 -10.77
C PRO A 135 15.08 16.60 -10.22
N LYS A 136 16.04 16.45 -11.12
CA LYS A 136 17.47 16.31 -10.80
C LYS A 136 17.83 15.13 -9.89
N ILE A 137 16.97 14.09 -9.81
CA ILE A 137 17.27 12.84 -9.11
C ILE A 137 17.02 11.63 -10.01
N LYS A 138 17.78 10.55 -9.80
CA LYS A 138 17.47 9.26 -10.41
C LYS A 138 16.18 8.69 -9.79
N THR A 139 15.36 8.04 -10.61
CA THR A 139 14.18 7.32 -10.12
C THR A 139 14.62 6.21 -9.19
N ILE A 140 14.03 6.17 -7.97
CA ILE A 140 14.31 5.15 -6.96
C ILE A 140 13.03 4.34 -6.77
N GLN A 141 13.14 3.03 -6.85
CA GLN A 141 12.01 2.12 -6.68
C GLN A 141 12.36 0.99 -5.72
N ALA A 142 11.40 0.61 -4.90
CA ALA A 142 11.52 -0.56 -4.03
C ALA A 142 10.18 -1.24 -3.83
N THR A 143 10.23 -2.52 -3.54
CA THR A 143 9.07 -3.32 -3.17
C THR A 143 9.25 -3.90 -1.78
N GLY A 144 8.13 -4.05 -1.07
CA GLY A 144 8.06 -4.77 0.19
C GLY A 144 6.87 -5.73 0.18
N LYS A 145 7.06 -6.87 0.81
CA LYS A 145 6.08 -7.96 0.86
C LYS A 145 5.92 -8.51 2.27
N VAL A 146 4.69 -8.76 2.66
CA VAL A 146 4.36 -9.50 3.89
C VAL A 146 3.50 -10.69 3.54
N GLU A 147 4.00 -11.87 3.80
CA GLU A 147 3.25 -13.12 3.66
C GLU A 147 2.35 -13.34 4.87
N GLY A 148 1.22 -14.00 4.64
CA GLY A 148 0.25 -14.29 5.67
C GLY A 148 -0.88 -15.17 5.17
N LYS A 149 -2.03 -15.07 5.85
CA LYS A 149 -3.25 -15.80 5.52
C LYS A 149 -4.49 -14.93 5.67
N ILE A 150 -5.56 -15.31 5.00
CA ILE A 150 -6.87 -14.68 5.16
C ILE A 150 -7.56 -15.22 6.43
N SER A 151 -8.09 -14.31 7.23
CA SER A 151 -8.97 -14.61 8.35
C SER A 151 -10.34 -15.07 7.84
N ASN A 152 -10.98 -16.00 8.54
CA ASN A 152 -12.32 -16.48 8.20
C ASN A 152 -13.45 -15.46 8.40
N CYS A 153 -13.16 -14.35 9.12
CA CYS A 153 -14.06 -13.22 9.31
C CYS A 153 -13.26 -11.92 9.49
N LYS A 154 -13.95 -10.79 9.49
CA LYS A 154 -13.35 -9.49 9.83
C LYS A 154 -13.06 -9.42 11.33
N LYS A 155 -11.84 -8.97 11.69
CA LYS A 155 -11.40 -8.78 13.08
C LYS A 155 -10.62 -7.48 13.22
N GLY A 156 -10.98 -6.69 14.23
CA GLY A 156 -10.33 -5.41 14.55
C GLY A 156 -10.82 -4.24 13.70
N LEU A 157 -10.54 -3.03 14.20
CA LEU A 157 -10.97 -1.75 13.62
C LEU A 157 -9.79 -0.86 13.24
N ASN A 158 -8.56 -1.27 13.57
CA ASN A 158 -7.36 -0.52 13.24
C ASN A 158 -6.97 -0.67 11.76
N GLY A 159 -6.11 0.25 11.31
CA GLY A 159 -5.61 0.23 9.93
C GLY A 159 -6.63 0.69 8.89
N PHE A 160 -6.56 0.11 7.71
CA PHE A 160 -7.46 0.39 6.59
C PHE A 160 -7.44 -0.75 5.56
N GLY A 161 -8.34 -0.67 4.59
CA GLY A 161 -8.32 -1.62 3.48
C GLY A 161 -8.69 -3.04 3.90
N TYR A 162 -7.80 -3.96 3.62
CA TYR A 162 -7.97 -5.38 3.95
C TYR A 162 -7.32 -5.79 5.28
N ASP A 163 -6.83 -4.84 6.09
CA ASP A 163 -6.23 -5.11 7.38
C ASP A 163 -7.10 -6.00 8.30
N PRO A 164 -8.44 -5.83 8.34
CA PRO A 164 -9.31 -6.66 9.18
C PRO A 164 -9.38 -8.14 8.79
N ILE A 165 -8.88 -8.52 7.63
CA ILE A 165 -8.94 -9.92 7.16
C ILE A 165 -7.56 -10.54 6.88
N PHE A 166 -6.47 -9.84 7.16
CA PHE A 166 -5.12 -10.33 6.88
C PHE A 166 -4.35 -10.60 8.18
N ILE A 167 -3.93 -11.86 8.37
CA ILE A 167 -3.10 -12.32 9.48
C ILE A 167 -1.69 -12.54 8.95
N PRO A 168 -0.68 -11.74 9.32
CA PRO A 168 0.69 -11.92 8.86
C PRO A 168 1.32 -13.19 9.47
N ASN A 169 2.25 -13.79 8.76
CA ASN A 169 2.98 -14.96 9.25
C ASN A 169 3.64 -14.66 10.60
N GLY A 170 3.64 -15.64 11.51
CA GLY A 170 4.16 -15.51 12.88
C GLY A 170 3.22 -14.75 13.84
N LYS A 171 2.01 -14.38 13.40
CA LYS A 171 1.01 -13.72 14.26
C LYS A 171 -0.30 -14.51 14.30
N LYS A 172 -1.04 -14.34 15.40
CA LYS A 172 -2.39 -14.94 15.60
C LYS A 172 -3.53 -13.94 15.36
N ILE A 173 -3.22 -12.65 15.23
CA ILE A 173 -4.18 -11.54 15.07
C ILE A 173 -4.05 -10.89 13.70
N THR A 174 -5.12 -10.27 13.22
CA THR A 174 -5.11 -9.53 11.96
C THR A 174 -4.39 -8.18 12.11
N PHE A 175 -3.99 -7.57 10.98
CA PHE A 175 -3.53 -6.19 10.99
C PHE A 175 -4.58 -5.23 11.56
N GLY A 176 -5.87 -5.53 11.37
CA GLY A 176 -6.96 -4.74 11.95
C GLY A 176 -7.06 -4.82 13.48
N GLN A 177 -6.51 -5.86 14.10
CA GLN A 177 -6.43 -6.01 15.56
C GLN A 177 -5.13 -5.47 16.15
N MET A 178 -4.10 -5.29 15.31
CA MET A 178 -2.80 -4.80 15.79
C MET A 178 -2.85 -3.32 16.15
N ASN A 179 -2.06 -2.94 17.15
CA ASN A 179 -1.73 -1.55 17.37
C ASN A 179 -1.01 -0.99 16.10
N PRO A 180 -1.35 0.23 15.64
CA PRO A 180 -0.74 0.83 14.46
C PRO A 180 0.78 0.84 14.46
N TYR A 181 1.44 1.15 15.58
CA TYR A 181 2.90 1.15 15.70
C TYR A 181 3.51 -0.25 15.50
N GLN A 182 2.88 -1.30 16.02
CA GLN A 182 3.33 -2.69 15.80
C GLN A 182 3.21 -3.07 14.32
N LYS A 183 2.11 -2.65 13.67
CA LYS A 183 1.90 -2.88 12.24
C LYS A 183 2.96 -2.16 11.40
N TYR A 184 3.26 -0.88 11.66
CA TYR A 184 4.22 -0.08 10.90
C TYR A 184 5.65 -0.65 10.92
N ASN A 185 5.99 -1.47 11.91
CA ASN A 185 7.30 -2.12 11.98
C ASN A 185 7.42 -3.37 11.10
N ILE A 186 6.31 -3.99 10.73
CA ILE A 186 6.33 -5.30 10.05
C ILE A 186 5.61 -5.32 8.71
N ASP A 187 4.89 -4.26 8.36
CA ASP A 187 4.04 -4.26 7.18
C ASP A 187 4.83 -4.15 5.86
N HIS A 188 4.12 -4.35 4.77
CA HIS A 188 4.67 -4.32 3.40
C HIS A 188 5.25 -2.95 3.02
N ARG A 189 4.66 -1.85 3.53
CA ARG A 189 5.12 -0.49 3.25
C ARG A 189 6.40 -0.16 4.01
N ALA A 190 6.49 -0.56 5.28
CA ALA A 190 7.71 -0.45 6.06
C ALA A 190 8.86 -1.24 5.43
N LYS A 191 8.60 -2.46 4.95
CA LYS A 191 9.61 -3.26 4.24
C LYS A 191 10.07 -2.60 2.93
N ALA A 192 9.14 -2.05 2.12
CA ALA A 192 9.50 -1.30 0.93
C ALA A 192 10.33 -0.05 1.31
N PHE A 193 9.92 0.67 2.35
CA PHE A 193 10.59 1.87 2.81
C PHE A 193 12.00 1.62 3.30
N LYS A 194 12.25 0.54 4.02
CA LYS A 194 13.61 0.14 4.47
C LYS A 194 14.61 0.12 3.31
N ASN A 195 14.19 -0.30 2.13
CA ASN A 195 15.03 -0.39 0.94
C ASN A 195 15.32 0.97 0.28
N ILE A 196 14.48 1.99 0.51
CA ILE A 196 14.68 3.34 -0.05
C ILE A 196 15.17 4.36 0.98
N LYS A 197 15.12 4.07 2.28
CA LYS A 197 15.48 4.99 3.37
C LYS A 197 16.85 5.64 3.20
N LYS A 198 17.83 4.90 2.66
CA LYS A 198 19.20 5.39 2.44
C LYS A 198 19.31 6.52 1.40
N PHE A 199 18.26 6.81 0.64
CA PHE A 199 18.22 7.86 -0.36
C PHE A 199 17.49 9.13 0.13
N LEU A 200 16.94 9.10 1.34
CA LEU A 200 16.26 10.17 2.03
C LEU A 200 17.17 10.72 3.15
#